data_6d0ba6b8f50ecba5ef990ef38b89f616
#
_entry.id   6d0ba6b8f50ecba5ef990ef38b89f616
#
_cell.length_a   1.000
_cell.length_b   1.000
_cell.length_c   1.000
_cell.angle_alpha   90.00
_cell.angle_beta   90.00
_cell.angle_gamma   90.00
#
_symmetry.space_group_name_H-M   'P 1'
#
loop_
_entity.id
_entity.type
_entity.pdbx_description
1 polymer ?
#
loop_
_entity_poly.entity_id
_entity_poly.type
_entity_poly.pdbx_seq_one_letter_code
_entity_poly.pdbx_strand_id
1 'polypeptide(L)'
;INAVTAIYDAIIAEEEAGRAVTGWKRGVYPVRATAEAALGRGDLYVAEVDRKIAASAILNQIQVDVYAGAPWEHDAPDEEVFVMHTLVVDPAAGRRGLGRAFETFYEALAREYGCRYLRIDTNVRNTRARALYQKLGYKEIAVAPCTFNGLDGVQLVLLEKAL
;
A
#
# COMPACT_ATOMS: atom_id res chain seq x y z
N ILE A 1 -10.67 5.55 -12.88
CA ILE A 1 -11.09 5.87 -11.51
C ILE A 1 -12.24 4.99 -11.04
N ASN A 2 -13.35 4.89 -11.78
CA ASN A 2 -14.53 4.12 -11.33
C ASN A 2 -14.20 2.68 -10.91
N ALA A 3 -13.38 1.97 -11.68
CA ALA A 3 -12.98 0.61 -11.36
C ALA A 3 -12.12 0.54 -10.09
N VAL A 4 -11.21 1.49 -9.90
CA VAL A 4 -10.38 1.57 -8.68
C VAL A 4 -11.25 1.84 -7.46
N THR A 5 -12.19 2.78 -7.56
CA THR A 5 -13.13 3.09 -6.47
C THR A 5 -14.01 1.88 -6.12
N ALA A 6 -14.46 1.12 -7.12
CA ALA A 6 -15.23 -0.12 -6.88
C ALA A 6 -14.40 -1.17 -6.11
N ILE A 7 -13.10 -1.27 -6.37
CA ILE A 7 -12.21 -2.14 -5.58
C ILE A 7 -12.09 -1.64 -4.13
N TYR A 8 -11.96 -0.32 -3.90
CA TYR A 8 -11.96 0.25 -2.55
C TYR A 8 -13.23 -0.12 -1.80
N ASP A 9 -14.40 0.06 -2.43
CA ASP A 9 -15.69 -0.28 -1.83
C ASP A 9 -15.82 -1.78 -1.51
N ALA A 10 -15.30 -2.63 -2.40
CA ALA A 10 -15.30 -4.08 -2.18
C ALA A 10 -14.41 -4.48 -0.99
N ILE A 11 -13.22 -3.90 -0.85
CA ILE A 11 -12.32 -4.16 0.29
C ILE A 11 -12.95 -3.66 1.59
N ILE A 12 -13.57 -2.48 1.58
CA ILE A 12 -14.26 -1.93 2.76
C ILE A 12 -15.45 -2.81 3.15
N ALA A 13 -16.18 -3.35 2.18
CA ALA A 13 -17.26 -4.30 2.46
C ALA A 13 -16.72 -5.61 3.10
N GLU A 14 -15.54 -6.09 2.69
CA GLU A 14 -14.88 -7.23 3.36
C GLU A 14 -14.46 -6.89 4.80
N GLU A 15 -13.99 -5.66 5.06
CA GLU A 15 -13.67 -5.18 6.40
C GLU A 15 -14.94 -5.13 7.28
N GLU A 16 -16.03 -4.53 6.79
CA GLU A 16 -17.31 -4.41 7.48
C GLU A 16 -17.92 -5.80 7.79
N ALA A 17 -17.66 -6.78 6.94
CA ALA A 17 -18.10 -8.16 7.13
C ALA A 17 -17.12 -8.99 8.01
N GLY A 18 -16.05 -8.39 8.52
CA GLY A 18 -15.04 -9.06 9.36
C GLY A 18 -14.13 -10.04 8.60
N ARG A 19 -14.09 -9.98 7.27
CA ARG A 19 -13.25 -10.84 6.43
C ARG A 19 -11.92 -10.19 6.00
N ALA A 20 -11.77 -8.89 6.22
CA ALA A 20 -10.53 -8.15 6.06
C ALA A 20 -10.18 -7.40 7.34
N VAL A 21 -8.94 -7.01 7.49
CA VAL A 21 -8.39 -6.30 8.66
C VAL A 21 -7.44 -5.18 8.23
N THR A 22 -7.86 -4.39 7.25
CA THR A 22 -7.11 -3.23 6.75
C THR A 22 -7.16 -2.06 7.74
N GLY A 23 -8.21 -1.99 8.55
CA GLY A 23 -8.50 -0.85 9.41
C GLY A 23 -9.15 0.31 8.68
N TRP A 24 -9.52 0.13 7.41
CA TRP A 24 -10.15 1.15 6.58
C TRP A 24 -11.63 1.34 6.91
N LYS A 25 -12.14 2.54 6.63
CA LYS A 25 -13.51 2.91 6.98
C LYS A 25 -14.19 3.62 5.83
N ARG A 26 -15.42 3.19 5.54
CA ARG A 26 -16.27 3.76 4.49
C ARG A 26 -16.45 5.27 4.66
N GLY A 27 -16.26 5.99 3.57
CA GLY A 27 -16.38 7.45 3.54
C GLY A 27 -15.23 8.21 4.21
N VAL A 28 -14.24 7.50 4.78
CA VAL A 28 -13.05 8.10 5.38
C VAL A 28 -11.82 7.79 4.54
N TYR A 29 -11.46 6.50 4.39
CA TYR A 29 -10.28 6.11 3.62
C TYR A 29 -10.33 4.61 3.23
N PRO A 30 -9.86 4.23 2.03
CA PRO A 30 -9.66 5.12 0.88
C PRO A 30 -10.99 5.57 0.28
N VAL A 31 -10.99 6.72 -0.39
CA VAL A 31 -12.17 7.29 -1.06
C VAL A 31 -11.84 7.61 -2.52
N ARG A 32 -12.86 7.97 -3.30
CA ARG A 32 -12.68 8.36 -4.70
C ARG A 32 -11.60 9.44 -4.87
N ALA A 33 -11.61 10.46 -4.01
CA ALA A 33 -10.63 11.53 -4.02
C ALA A 33 -9.19 11.03 -3.83
N THR A 34 -8.98 9.92 -3.11
CA THR A 34 -7.66 9.27 -2.97
C THR A 34 -7.11 8.85 -4.34
N ALA A 35 -7.93 8.19 -5.16
CA ALA A 35 -7.54 7.74 -6.49
C ALA A 35 -7.40 8.92 -7.47
N GLU A 36 -8.30 9.91 -7.40
CA GLU A 36 -8.26 11.10 -8.26
C GLU A 36 -7.01 11.94 -7.99
N ALA A 37 -6.64 12.14 -6.74
CA ALA A 37 -5.42 12.85 -6.37
C ALA A 37 -4.16 12.12 -6.88
N ALA A 38 -4.11 10.80 -6.74
CA ALA A 38 -3.00 9.99 -7.23
C ALA A 38 -2.92 10.01 -8.77
N LEU A 39 -4.05 9.94 -9.46
CA LEU A 39 -4.09 10.07 -10.93
C LEU A 39 -3.59 11.45 -11.37
N GLY A 40 -4.00 12.52 -10.67
CA GLY A 40 -3.57 13.89 -10.96
C GLY A 40 -2.07 14.10 -10.78
N ARG A 41 -1.43 13.38 -9.87
CA ARG A 41 0.04 13.39 -9.69
C ARG A 41 0.76 12.47 -10.67
N GLY A 42 0.06 11.52 -11.32
CA GLY A 42 0.66 10.53 -12.21
C GLY A 42 1.26 9.33 -11.47
N ASP A 43 0.88 9.10 -10.23
CA ASP A 43 1.41 8.01 -9.37
C ASP A 43 0.40 6.90 -9.06
N LEU A 44 -0.76 6.90 -9.71
CA LEU A 44 -1.75 5.81 -9.63
C LEU A 44 -1.45 4.73 -10.67
N TYR A 45 -1.13 3.54 -10.22
CA TYR A 45 -0.86 2.37 -11.05
C TYR A 45 -1.98 1.33 -10.91
N VAL A 46 -2.25 0.61 -11.99
CA VAL A 46 -3.28 -0.43 -12.02
C VAL A 46 -2.75 -1.71 -12.67
N ALA A 47 -3.24 -2.84 -12.22
CA ALA A 47 -3.05 -4.11 -12.89
C ALA A 47 -4.36 -4.54 -13.56
N GLU A 48 -4.26 -4.88 -14.84
CA GLU A 48 -5.38 -5.36 -15.65
C GLU A 48 -5.29 -6.86 -15.87
N VAL A 49 -6.40 -7.55 -15.68
CA VAL A 49 -6.57 -8.98 -15.96
C VAL A 49 -7.85 -9.17 -16.75
N ASP A 50 -7.78 -9.88 -17.88
CA ASP A 50 -8.91 -10.11 -18.76
C ASP A 50 -9.65 -8.80 -19.16
N ARG A 51 -8.89 -7.74 -19.45
CA ARG A 51 -9.38 -6.38 -19.78
C ARG A 51 -10.21 -5.71 -18.67
N LYS A 52 -9.98 -6.11 -17.40
CA LYS A 52 -10.58 -5.49 -16.23
C LYS A 52 -9.49 -5.09 -15.24
N ILE A 53 -9.62 -3.93 -14.64
CA ILE A 53 -8.74 -3.51 -13.54
C ILE A 53 -9.02 -4.44 -12.36
N ALA A 54 -8.00 -5.14 -11.90
CA ALA A 54 -8.07 -6.14 -10.84
C ALA A 54 -7.23 -5.78 -9.61
N ALA A 55 -6.33 -4.81 -9.73
CA ALA A 55 -5.56 -4.28 -8.62
C ALA A 55 -5.15 -2.83 -8.89
N SER A 56 -4.82 -2.10 -7.83
CA SER A 56 -4.33 -0.73 -7.89
C SER A 56 -3.40 -0.45 -6.72
N ALA A 57 -2.41 0.43 -6.93
CA ALA A 57 -1.59 1.00 -5.87
C ALA A 57 -1.16 2.42 -6.24
N ILE A 58 -0.71 3.17 -5.24
CA ILE A 58 -0.09 4.49 -5.42
C ILE A 58 1.40 4.30 -5.16
N LEU A 59 2.24 4.63 -6.15
CA LEU A 59 3.69 4.41 -6.10
C LEU A 59 4.42 5.74 -6.34
N ASN A 60 5.17 6.20 -5.35
CA ASN A 60 5.90 7.47 -5.42
C ASN A 60 7.04 7.54 -4.40
N GLN A 61 7.69 8.71 -4.30
CA GLN A 61 8.74 9.01 -3.32
C GLN A 61 8.23 9.84 -2.14
N ILE A 62 6.91 9.89 -1.91
CA ILE A 62 6.31 10.65 -0.82
C ILE A 62 6.24 9.76 0.43
N GLN A 63 7.04 10.06 1.42
CA GLN A 63 6.96 9.43 2.71
C GLN A 63 5.85 10.05 3.56
N VAL A 64 5.05 9.22 4.22
CA VAL A 64 3.98 9.69 5.11
C VAL A 64 4.55 10.16 6.44
N ASP A 65 3.84 11.10 7.11
CA ASP A 65 4.33 11.75 8.33
C ASP A 65 4.79 10.75 9.42
N VAL A 66 4.09 9.62 9.54
CA VAL A 66 4.42 8.59 10.53
C VAL A 66 5.78 7.92 10.29
N TYR A 67 6.37 8.08 9.10
CA TYR A 67 7.70 7.57 8.79
C TYR A 67 8.81 8.45 9.35
N ALA A 68 8.52 9.72 9.64
CA ALA A 68 9.49 10.64 10.21
C ALA A 68 9.93 10.17 11.61
N GLY A 69 11.24 10.05 11.80
CA GLY A 69 11.81 9.61 13.06
C GLY A 69 11.64 8.13 13.40
N ALA A 70 11.07 7.31 12.49
CA ALA A 70 11.04 5.87 12.66
C ALA A 70 12.48 5.29 12.60
N PRO A 71 12.76 4.22 13.34
CA PRO A 71 14.10 3.64 13.41
C PRO A 71 14.41 2.77 12.17
N TRP A 72 14.35 3.38 10.98
CA TRP A 72 14.67 2.70 9.73
C TRP A 72 16.05 2.07 9.78
N GLU A 73 16.22 0.92 9.15
CA GLU A 73 17.52 0.25 9.06
C GLU A 73 18.51 1.07 8.22
N HIS A 74 17.98 1.82 7.24
CA HIS A 74 18.77 2.66 6.35
C HIS A 74 18.34 4.12 6.49
N ASP A 75 19.28 4.96 6.93
CA ASP A 75 19.13 6.41 6.92
C ASP A 75 19.34 6.90 5.47
N ALA A 76 18.24 7.05 4.74
CA ALA A 76 18.24 7.35 3.32
C ALA A 76 17.47 8.65 3.05
N PRO A 77 17.98 9.50 2.14
CA PRO A 77 17.26 10.69 1.70
C PRO A 77 16.02 10.29 0.88
N ASP A 78 15.02 11.18 0.80
CA ASP A 78 13.73 10.91 0.17
C ASP A 78 13.87 10.43 -1.28
N GLU A 79 14.84 10.97 -2.03
CA GLU A 79 15.12 10.57 -3.41
C GLU A 79 15.62 9.14 -3.59
N GLU A 80 16.10 8.51 -2.55
CA GLU A 80 16.52 7.09 -2.57
C GLU A 80 15.42 6.13 -2.06
N VAL A 81 14.28 6.66 -1.61
CA VAL A 81 13.19 5.88 -1.04
C VAL A 81 11.99 5.87 -1.97
N PHE A 82 11.45 4.68 -2.25
CA PHE A 82 10.20 4.53 -2.98
C PHE A 82 9.14 3.91 -2.07
N VAL A 83 7.92 4.43 -2.14
CA VAL A 83 6.84 4.07 -1.22
C VAL A 83 5.65 3.54 -1.99
N MET A 84 5.08 2.43 -1.53
CA MET A 84 3.82 1.91 -2.03
C MET A 84 2.71 2.17 -1.02
N HIS A 85 1.72 2.95 -1.45
CA HIS A 85 0.53 3.26 -0.68
C HIS A 85 -0.70 2.57 -1.27
N THR A 86 -1.66 2.23 -0.42
CA THR A 86 -3.01 1.82 -0.81
C THR A 86 -3.03 0.69 -1.85
N LEU A 87 -2.18 -0.33 -1.67
CA LEU A 87 -2.27 -1.52 -2.50
C LEU A 87 -3.60 -2.24 -2.23
N VAL A 88 -4.39 -2.36 -3.29
CA VAL A 88 -5.65 -3.09 -3.29
C VAL A 88 -5.68 -4.14 -4.39
N VAL A 89 -6.27 -5.28 -4.09
CA VAL A 89 -6.58 -6.33 -5.06
C VAL A 89 -8.07 -6.62 -4.96
N ASP A 90 -8.75 -6.63 -6.10
CA ASP A 90 -10.17 -6.95 -6.15
C ASP A 90 -10.42 -8.34 -5.52
N PRO A 91 -11.23 -8.43 -4.46
CA PRO A 91 -11.58 -9.72 -3.86
C PRO A 91 -12.16 -10.72 -4.88
N ALA A 92 -12.89 -10.23 -5.90
CA ALA A 92 -13.46 -11.05 -6.96
C ALA A 92 -12.42 -11.57 -7.97
N ALA A 93 -11.24 -10.96 -8.05
CA ALA A 93 -10.18 -11.41 -8.95
C ALA A 93 -9.54 -12.75 -8.53
N GLY A 94 -9.84 -13.22 -7.31
CA GLY A 94 -9.34 -14.48 -6.77
C GLY A 94 -7.84 -14.45 -6.40
N ARG A 95 -7.29 -15.64 -6.09
CA ARG A 95 -5.90 -15.81 -5.65
C ARG A 95 -4.93 -15.93 -6.85
N ARG A 96 -4.89 -14.93 -7.72
CA ARG A 96 -4.06 -14.93 -8.95
C ARG A 96 -2.64 -14.39 -8.74
N GLY A 97 -2.20 -14.20 -7.50
CA GLY A 97 -0.85 -13.67 -7.22
C GLY A 97 -0.65 -12.19 -7.54
N LEU A 98 -1.74 -11.42 -7.71
CA LEU A 98 -1.68 -10.00 -8.11
C LEU A 98 -0.89 -9.13 -7.14
N GLY A 99 -0.98 -9.39 -5.82
CA GLY A 99 -0.19 -8.64 -4.83
C GLY A 99 1.31 -8.84 -5.02
N ARG A 100 1.75 -10.07 -5.35
CA ARG A 100 3.16 -10.34 -5.66
C ARG A 100 3.58 -9.73 -6.99
N ALA A 101 2.72 -9.82 -8.01
CA ALA A 101 3.00 -9.23 -9.32
C ALA A 101 3.14 -7.71 -9.20
N PHE A 102 2.28 -7.07 -8.39
CA PHE A 102 2.34 -5.65 -8.14
C PHE A 102 3.64 -5.25 -7.41
N GLU A 103 4.06 -6.05 -6.45
CA GLU A 103 5.31 -5.83 -5.72
C GLU A 103 6.54 -5.97 -6.63
N THR A 104 6.57 -6.98 -7.51
CA THR A 104 7.64 -7.13 -8.51
C THR A 104 7.72 -5.91 -9.44
N PHE A 105 6.57 -5.39 -9.87
CA PHE A 105 6.49 -4.15 -10.66
C PHE A 105 7.01 -2.95 -9.85
N TYR A 106 6.61 -2.83 -8.58
CA TYR A 106 7.04 -1.78 -7.67
C TYR A 106 8.57 -1.75 -7.50
N GLU A 107 9.21 -2.92 -7.30
CA GLU A 107 10.67 -3.01 -7.24
C GLU A 107 11.35 -2.55 -8.54
N ALA A 108 10.83 -2.99 -9.69
CA ALA A 108 11.38 -2.62 -10.99
C ALA A 108 11.28 -1.11 -11.21
N LEU A 109 10.12 -0.53 -10.92
CA LEU A 109 9.88 0.90 -11.04
C LEU A 109 10.78 1.72 -10.09
N ALA A 110 10.96 1.27 -8.84
CA ALA A 110 11.85 1.92 -7.88
C ALA A 110 13.29 1.99 -8.41
N ARG A 111 13.79 0.90 -9.04
CA ARG A 111 15.12 0.90 -9.67
C ARG A 111 15.21 1.87 -10.84
N GLU A 112 14.15 2.00 -11.64
CA GLU A 112 14.09 2.99 -12.73
C GLU A 112 14.15 4.44 -12.21
N TYR A 113 13.57 4.69 -11.03
CA TYR A 113 13.65 5.98 -10.34
C TYR A 113 15.00 6.19 -9.60
N GLY A 114 15.90 5.21 -9.62
CA GLY A 114 17.18 5.28 -8.90
C GLY A 114 17.05 5.09 -7.39
N CYS A 115 15.91 4.62 -6.90
CA CYS A 115 15.70 4.36 -5.50
C CYS A 115 16.41 3.07 -5.07
N ARG A 116 16.88 3.05 -3.83
CA ARG A 116 17.63 1.94 -3.23
C ARG A 116 16.84 1.23 -2.14
N TYR A 117 15.81 1.88 -1.61
CA TYR A 117 15.03 1.39 -0.48
C TYR A 117 13.54 1.48 -0.76
N LEU A 118 12.84 0.44 -0.38
CA LEU A 118 11.39 0.36 -0.45
C LEU A 118 10.82 0.47 0.95
N ARG A 119 9.83 1.33 1.14
CA ARG A 119 9.10 1.47 2.39
C ARG A 119 7.61 1.29 2.17
N ILE A 120 7.00 0.56 3.04
CA ILE A 120 5.56 0.31 3.07
C ILE A 120 5.08 0.28 4.52
N ASP A 121 3.79 0.45 4.70
CA ASP A 121 3.12 0.23 5.96
C ASP A 121 1.86 -0.62 5.81
N THR A 122 1.44 -1.23 6.87
CA THR A 122 0.17 -1.93 6.94
C THR A 122 -0.37 -1.96 8.37
N ASN A 123 -1.67 -2.14 8.54
CA ASN A 123 -2.27 -2.28 9.86
C ASN A 123 -1.64 -3.47 10.61
N VAL A 124 -1.33 -3.29 11.89
CA VAL A 124 -0.72 -4.32 12.74
C VAL A 124 -1.53 -5.64 12.75
N ARG A 125 -2.86 -5.55 12.60
CA ARG A 125 -3.77 -6.69 12.54
C ARG A 125 -3.79 -7.40 11.19
N ASN A 126 -3.24 -6.78 10.13
CA ASN A 126 -3.23 -7.35 8.79
C ASN A 126 -2.12 -8.40 8.64
N THR A 127 -2.27 -9.51 9.36
CA THR A 127 -1.29 -10.60 9.39
C THR A 127 -1.02 -11.20 8.01
N ARG A 128 -2.02 -11.18 7.12
CA ARG A 128 -1.88 -11.67 5.74
C ARG A 128 -0.94 -10.80 4.91
N ALA A 129 -1.09 -9.49 4.97
CA ALA A 129 -0.20 -8.56 4.27
C ALA A 129 1.21 -8.63 4.86
N ARG A 130 1.35 -8.63 6.19
CA ARG A 130 2.63 -8.77 6.89
C ARG A 130 3.38 -10.03 6.45
N ALA A 131 2.70 -11.18 6.45
CA ALA A 131 3.30 -12.45 6.01
C ALA A 131 3.70 -12.43 4.52
N LEU A 132 2.95 -11.74 3.66
CA LEU A 132 3.32 -11.55 2.26
C LEU A 132 4.61 -10.74 2.15
N TYR A 133 4.67 -9.57 2.78
CA TYR A 133 5.83 -8.70 2.70
C TYR A 133 7.08 -9.32 3.30
N GLN A 134 6.97 -10.06 4.42
CA GLN A 134 8.10 -10.82 4.98
C GLN A 134 8.64 -11.86 3.98
N LYS A 135 7.75 -12.59 3.27
CA LYS A 135 8.16 -13.55 2.22
C LYS A 135 8.81 -12.86 1.01
N LEU A 136 8.53 -11.59 0.78
CA LEU A 136 9.11 -10.76 -0.27
C LEU A 136 10.40 -10.04 0.15
N GLY A 137 10.88 -10.31 1.38
CA GLY A 137 12.15 -9.82 1.89
C GLY A 137 12.08 -8.50 2.66
N TYR A 138 10.88 -8.03 2.97
CA TYR A 138 10.73 -6.87 3.85
C TYR A 138 10.98 -7.24 5.31
N LYS A 139 11.62 -6.33 6.02
CA LYS A 139 11.79 -6.38 7.48
C LYS A 139 10.76 -5.47 8.15
N GLU A 140 10.14 -5.93 9.21
CA GLU A 140 9.34 -5.09 10.08
C GLU A 140 10.28 -4.27 10.98
N ILE A 141 10.20 -2.94 10.85
CA ILE A 141 11.10 -2.00 11.53
C ILE A 141 10.52 -1.54 12.85
N ALA A 142 9.24 -1.16 12.86
CA ALA A 142 8.57 -0.63 14.04
C ALA A 142 7.06 -0.81 13.94
N VAL A 143 6.39 -0.68 15.09
CA VAL A 143 4.95 -0.46 15.18
C VAL A 143 4.74 0.98 15.64
N ALA A 144 4.05 1.77 14.84
CA ALA A 144 3.81 3.18 15.08
C ALA A 144 2.31 3.44 15.34
N PRO A 145 1.92 3.88 16.56
CA PRO A 145 0.56 4.36 16.80
C PRO A 145 0.39 5.74 16.17
N CYS A 146 -0.71 5.94 15.45
CA CYS A 146 -0.95 7.20 14.73
C CYS A 146 -2.44 7.45 14.46
N THR A 147 -2.76 8.69 14.10
CA THR A 147 -3.93 9.03 13.29
C THR A 147 -3.49 8.97 11.84
N PHE A 148 -4.11 8.16 11.03
CA PHE A 148 -3.66 7.91 9.67
C PHE A 148 -4.83 8.03 8.67
N ASN A 149 -4.70 8.94 7.70
CA ASN A 149 -5.72 9.21 6.70
C ASN A 149 -7.12 9.47 7.31
N GLY A 150 -7.19 10.24 8.40
CA GLY A 150 -8.42 10.54 9.13
C GLY A 150 -8.97 9.41 10.00
N LEU A 151 -8.20 8.34 10.19
CA LEU A 151 -8.53 7.21 11.06
C LEU A 151 -7.72 7.31 12.36
N ASP A 152 -8.42 7.42 13.48
CA ASP A 152 -7.79 7.49 14.81
C ASP A 152 -7.46 6.09 15.36
N GLY A 153 -6.45 6.04 16.23
CA GLY A 153 -6.08 4.83 16.95
C GLY A 153 -5.51 3.72 16.06
N VAL A 154 -4.98 4.09 14.89
CA VAL A 154 -4.33 3.16 13.97
C VAL A 154 -2.95 2.77 14.52
N GLN A 155 -2.61 1.51 14.39
CA GLN A 155 -1.26 1.01 14.63
C GLN A 155 -0.72 0.45 13.32
N LEU A 156 0.31 1.09 12.78
CA LEU A 156 0.96 0.67 11.55
C LEU A 156 2.23 -0.10 11.85
N VAL A 157 2.40 -1.23 11.19
CA VAL A 157 3.71 -1.87 11.05
C VAL A 157 4.42 -1.19 9.90
N LEU A 158 5.59 -0.65 10.16
CA LEU A 158 6.47 -0.03 9.17
C LEU A 158 7.44 -1.09 8.68
N LEU A 159 7.56 -1.23 7.36
CA LEU A 159 8.40 -2.25 6.74
C LEU A 159 9.36 -1.61 5.74
N GLU A 160 10.59 -2.13 5.69
CA GLU A 160 11.64 -1.68 4.78
C GLU A 160 12.28 -2.87 4.06
N LYS A 161 12.72 -2.62 2.81
CA LYS A 161 13.51 -3.56 2.01
C LYS A 161 14.58 -2.79 1.23
N ALA A 162 15.82 -3.24 1.26
CA ALA A 162 16.87 -2.79 0.35
C ALA A 162 16.76 -3.53 -0.99
N LEU A 163 17.00 -2.81 -2.12
CA LEU A 163 16.93 -3.33 -3.48
C LEU A 163 18.27 -3.90 -3.97
#